data_0feafa6743fd054137d4a04e7178572c
#
_entry.id   0feafa6743fd054137d4a04e7178572c
#
_cell.length_a   1.000
_cell.length_b   1.000
_cell.length_c   1.000
_cell.angle_alpha   90.00
_cell.angle_beta   90.00
_cell.angle_gamma   90.00
#
_symmetry.space_group_name_H-M   'P 1'
#
loop_
_entity.id
_entity.type
_entity.pdbx_description
1 polymer ?
#
loop_
_entity_poly.entity_id
_entity_poly.type
_entity_poly.pdbx_seq_one_letter_code
_entity_poly.pdbx_strand_id
1 'polypeptide(L)'
;IDMSRIDKLKCIKETMQGRVDINSNLCFKEITPIAKCDYLNRSVVSSESINLLEVGPFVLESLVCTLFRNMGYEVRETKKTNDGGIDCELYNNDPIMGGKVIGQVKRYKNNIDIPKLREFESVLRNSDAMKGIFISTSNFSSQCEKFASENNISLINGSLLVDYFNRYGINSYILHK
;
A
#
# COMPACT_ATOMS: atom_id res chain seq x y z
N ILE A 1 9.69 4.32 -36.62
CA ILE A 1 10.48 4.46 -35.35
C ILE A 1 9.66 5.37 -34.47
N ASP A 2 9.14 4.83 -33.37
CA ASP A 2 8.23 5.54 -32.49
C ASP A 2 8.99 6.60 -31.66
N MET A 3 8.82 7.87 -32.04
CA MET A 3 9.44 9.02 -31.38
C MET A 3 9.08 9.12 -29.89
N SER A 4 7.91 8.57 -29.47
CA SER A 4 7.49 8.57 -28.07
C SER A 4 8.43 7.80 -27.13
N ARG A 5 9.11 6.81 -27.66
CA ARG A 5 10.05 5.96 -26.91
C ARG A 5 11.40 6.63 -26.66
N ILE A 6 11.79 7.52 -27.57
CA ILE A 6 13.07 8.26 -27.47
C ILE A 6 12.92 9.36 -26.41
N ASP A 7 11.77 10.01 -26.34
CA ASP A 7 11.50 11.07 -25.36
C ASP A 7 11.39 10.50 -23.93
N LYS A 8 10.80 9.30 -23.76
CA LYS A 8 10.79 8.59 -22.47
C LYS A 8 12.18 8.23 -21.97
N LEU A 9 13.05 7.77 -22.86
CA LEU A 9 14.44 7.44 -22.51
C LEU A 9 15.28 8.68 -22.18
N LYS A 10 14.99 9.82 -22.80
CA LYS A 10 15.61 11.10 -22.45
C LYS A 10 15.19 11.57 -21.08
N CYS A 11 13.90 11.54 -20.78
CA CYS A 11 13.36 11.92 -19.47
C CYS A 11 13.97 11.07 -18.33
N ILE A 12 14.09 9.74 -18.51
CA ILE A 12 14.75 8.85 -17.55
C ILE A 12 16.23 9.20 -17.35
N LYS A 13 16.96 9.50 -18.41
CA LYS A 13 18.37 9.89 -18.31
C LYS A 13 18.57 11.23 -17.60
N GLU A 14 17.72 12.20 -17.85
CA GLU A 14 17.76 13.51 -17.19
C GLU A 14 17.42 13.42 -15.69
N THR A 15 16.47 12.56 -15.31
CA THR A 15 16.14 12.27 -13.91
C THR A 15 17.32 11.62 -13.17
N MET A 16 18.02 10.67 -13.82
CA MET A 16 19.18 10.01 -13.22
C MET A 16 20.41 10.95 -13.09
N GLN A 17 20.46 12.03 -13.86
CA GLN A 17 21.55 13.03 -13.79
C GLN A 17 21.26 14.20 -12.83
N GLY A 18 20.13 14.18 -12.09
CA GLY A 18 19.77 15.21 -11.10
C GLY A 18 19.51 16.59 -11.71
N ARG A 19 19.15 16.67 -13.00
CA ARG A 19 18.93 17.93 -13.74
C ARG A 19 17.46 18.27 -13.97
N VAL A 20 16.53 17.53 -13.37
CA VAL A 20 15.10 17.85 -13.51
C VAL A 20 14.64 18.59 -12.27
N ASP A 21 14.23 19.83 -12.44
CA ASP A 21 13.56 20.61 -11.41
C ASP A 21 12.25 19.92 -10.99
N ILE A 22 12.13 19.64 -9.71
CA ILE A 22 10.99 18.92 -9.10
C ILE A 22 9.65 19.66 -9.27
N ASN A 23 9.66 20.90 -9.75
CA ASN A 23 8.49 21.73 -9.99
C ASN A 23 7.95 21.71 -11.44
N SER A 24 8.54 20.95 -12.35
CA SER A 24 7.96 20.83 -13.69
C SER A 24 6.85 19.76 -13.69
N ASN A 25 5.63 20.21 -13.58
CA ASN A 25 4.36 19.45 -13.62
C ASN A 25 4.10 18.65 -14.92
N LEU A 26 5.10 18.40 -15.76
CA LEU A 26 4.92 17.85 -17.10
C LEU A 26 5.17 16.35 -17.25
N CYS A 27 5.84 15.69 -16.28
CA CYS A 27 6.17 14.26 -16.40
C CYS A 27 5.13 13.31 -15.81
N PHE A 28 4.14 13.83 -15.08
CA PHE A 28 3.10 13.01 -14.40
C PHE A 28 1.73 13.01 -15.08
N LYS A 29 1.59 13.65 -16.25
CA LYS A 29 0.27 13.80 -16.90
C LYS A 29 -0.15 12.66 -17.82
N GLU A 30 0.67 11.65 -18.05
CA GLU A 30 0.36 10.55 -19.00
C GLU A 30 0.44 9.14 -18.40
N ILE A 31 0.27 8.97 -17.10
CA ILE A 31 -0.15 7.67 -16.59
C ILE A 31 -1.69 7.66 -16.68
N THR A 32 -2.18 7.03 -17.73
CA THR A 32 -3.63 6.81 -17.92
C THR A 32 -4.22 6.22 -16.66
N PRO A 33 -5.32 6.76 -16.13
CA PRO A 33 -5.97 6.20 -14.96
C PRO A 33 -6.54 4.83 -15.33
N ILE A 34 -5.96 3.80 -14.75
CA ILE A 34 -6.57 2.48 -14.79
C ILE A 34 -7.88 2.56 -14.01
N ALA A 35 -8.94 2.24 -14.72
CA ALA A 35 -10.31 1.99 -14.32
C ALA A 35 -10.78 2.54 -12.96
N LYS A 36 -11.66 3.51 -13.04
CA LYS A 36 -12.51 4.06 -11.98
C LYS A 36 -13.01 2.98 -11.03
N CYS A 37 -12.54 2.99 -9.80
CA CYS A 37 -13.24 2.38 -8.69
C CYS A 37 -14.36 3.36 -8.30
N ASP A 38 -15.60 3.10 -8.70
CA ASP A 38 -16.74 4.01 -8.60
C ASP A 38 -17.18 4.33 -7.16
N TYR A 39 -16.59 3.68 -6.16
CA TYR A 39 -16.94 3.90 -4.75
C TYR A 39 -16.21 5.06 -4.06
N LEU A 40 -15.09 5.52 -4.57
CA LEU A 40 -14.33 6.63 -3.98
C LEU A 40 -14.51 7.96 -4.75
N ASN A 41 -15.16 7.95 -5.92
CA ASN A 41 -15.31 9.13 -6.77
C ASN A 41 -16.37 10.16 -6.30
N ARG A 42 -16.97 9.99 -5.12
CA ARG A 42 -17.97 10.98 -4.63
C ARG A 42 -17.63 11.72 -3.34
N SER A 43 -16.55 11.40 -2.62
CA SER A 43 -16.36 12.04 -1.31
C SER A 43 -14.93 12.27 -0.81
N VAL A 44 -13.87 11.94 -1.55
CA VAL A 44 -12.49 12.05 -1.02
C VAL A 44 -11.57 12.92 -1.89
N VAL A 45 -12.12 13.80 -2.70
CA VAL A 45 -11.40 14.95 -3.28
C VAL A 45 -11.80 16.22 -2.50
N SER A 46 -11.97 16.10 -1.18
CA SER A 46 -11.93 17.25 -0.31
C SER A 46 -10.47 17.43 0.12
N SER A 47 -10.02 18.66 0.19
CA SER A 47 -8.71 19.08 0.73
C SER A 47 -8.52 18.73 2.22
N GLU A 48 -9.39 17.92 2.81
CA GLU A 48 -9.40 17.54 4.20
C GLU A 48 -8.54 16.28 4.42
N SER A 49 -7.62 16.38 5.36
CA SER A 49 -6.79 15.26 5.79
C SER A 49 -7.59 14.25 6.62
N ILE A 50 -7.38 12.96 6.42
CA ILE A 50 -8.11 11.87 7.07
C ILE A 50 -7.35 11.41 8.32
N ASN A 51 -8.01 11.40 9.49
CA ASN A 51 -7.45 10.76 10.68
C ASN A 51 -7.66 9.25 10.64
N LEU A 52 -6.59 8.48 10.46
CA LEU A 52 -6.67 7.02 10.30
C LEU A 52 -7.19 6.27 11.54
N LEU A 53 -7.18 6.88 12.73
CA LEU A 53 -7.76 6.28 13.95
C LEU A 53 -9.27 6.48 14.07
N GLU A 54 -9.85 7.40 13.29
CA GLU A 54 -11.28 7.73 13.34
C GLU A 54 -12.09 7.06 12.22
N VAL A 55 -11.43 6.65 11.13
CA VAL A 55 -12.11 5.92 10.05
C VAL A 55 -12.50 4.51 10.48
N GLY A 56 -13.60 4.01 9.93
CA GLY A 56 -14.01 2.62 10.14
C GLY A 56 -12.97 1.62 9.61
N PRO A 57 -12.87 0.40 10.19
CA PRO A 57 -11.92 -0.61 9.72
C PRO A 57 -12.02 -0.86 8.21
N PHE A 58 -13.23 -1.01 7.68
CA PHE A 58 -13.47 -1.22 6.24
C PHE A 58 -13.02 -0.07 5.35
N VAL A 59 -13.17 1.18 5.84
CA VAL A 59 -12.69 2.35 5.10
C VAL A 59 -11.17 2.33 5.05
N LEU A 60 -10.50 1.96 6.14
CA LEU A 60 -9.05 1.83 6.18
C LEU A 60 -8.55 0.73 5.21
N GLU A 61 -9.20 -0.43 5.20
CA GLU A 61 -8.92 -1.52 4.26
C GLU A 61 -9.03 -1.04 2.80
N SER A 62 -10.13 -0.36 2.45
CA SER A 62 -10.33 0.20 1.10
C SER A 62 -9.31 1.28 0.73
N LEU A 63 -8.91 2.13 1.69
CA LEU A 63 -7.85 3.13 1.48
C LEU A 63 -6.50 2.46 1.20
N VAL A 64 -6.18 1.39 1.92
CA VAL A 64 -4.95 0.61 1.69
C VAL A 64 -4.99 -0.08 0.32
N CYS A 65 -6.12 -0.64 -0.08
CA CYS A 65 -6.28 -1.20 -1.43
C CYS A 65 -6.07 -0.12 -2.51
N THR A 66 -6.60 1.09 -2.29
CA THR A 66 -6.39 2.23 -3.18
C THR A 66 -4.91 2.65 -3.24
N LEU A 67 -4.23 2.68 -2.09
CA LEU A 67 -2.79 2.94 -2.02
C LEU A 67 -2.01 1.96 -2.90
N PHE A 68 -2.26 0.66 -2.78
CA PHE A 68 -1.55 -0.34 -3.57
C PHE A 68 -1.88 -0.25 -5.08
N ARG A 69 -3.11 0.11 -5.45
CA ARG A 69 -3.45 0.41 -6.85
C ARG A 69 -2.67 1.62 -7.37
N ASN A 70 -2.55 2.67 -6.56
CA ASN A 70 -1.75 3.86 -6.92
C ASN A 70 -0.25 3.54 -7.02
N MET A 71 0.24 2.52 -6.32
CA MET A 71 1.59 1.98 -6.46
C MET A 71 1.77 1.10 -7.70
N GLY A 72 0.70 0.78 -8.44
CA GLY A 72 0.76 -0.02 -9.67
C GLY A 72 0.52 -1.51 -9.50
N TYR A 73 0.05 -1.96 -8.33
CA TYR A 73 -0.35 -3.36 -8.14
C TYR A 73 -1.76 -3.62 -8.67
N GLU A 74 -1.99 -4.79 -9.23
CA GLU A 74 -3.34 -5.32 -9.38
C GLU A 74 -3.83 -5.77 -8.00
N VAL A 75 -4.95 -5.23 -7.51
CA VAL A 75 -5.45 -5.47 -6.16
C VAL A 75 -6.81 -6.13 -6.21
N ARG A 76 -6.96 -7.26 -5.54
CA ARG A 76 -8.23 -7.94 -5.29
C ARG A 76 -8.56 -7.81 -3.81
N GLU A 77 -9.72 -7.22 -3.54
CA GLU A 77 -10.27 -7.14 -2.20
C GLU A 77 -10.92 -8.50 -1.87
N THR A 78 -10.57 -9.06 -0.72
CA THR A 78 -11.13 -10.34 -0.30
C THR A 78 -12.50 -10.12 0.35
N LYS A 79 -13.43 -11.06 0.12
CA LYS A 79 -14.72 -11.05 0.81
C LYS A 79 -14.52 -11.66 2.20
N LYS A 80 -15.06 -11.01 3.22
CA LYS A 80 -14.91 -11.32 4.67
C LYS A 80 -15.37 -12.71 5.15
N THR A 81 -15.31 -13.74 4.35
CA THR A 81 -15.78 -15.08 4.72
C THR A 81 -14.64 -16.08 4.65
N ASN A 82 -14.14 -16.49 5.82
CA ASN A 82 -13.26 -17.66 6.02
C ASN A 82 -11.84 -17.62 5.43
N ASP A 83 -11.31 -16.47 5.08
CA ASP A 83 -9.97 -16.34 4.47
C ASP A 83 -8.84 -16.00 5.47
N GLY A 84 -9.07 -16.25 6.77
CA GLY A 84 -8.07 -16.04 7.82
C GLY A 84 -7.71 -14.57 8.09
N GLY A 85 -8.55 -13.62 7.62
CA GLY A 85 -8.36 -12.18 7.83
C GLY A 85 -7.43 -11.52 6.82
N ILE A 86 -7.28 -12.08 5.63
CA ILE A 86 -6.66 -11.40 4.48
C ILE A 86 -7.63 -10.31 4.04
N ASP A 87 -7.17 -9.06 3.96
CA ASP A 87 -7.98 -7.92 3.54
C ASP A 87 -7.73 -7.56 2.07
N CYS A 88 -6.56 -7.86 1.53
CA CYS A 88 -6.23 -7.66 0.12
C CYS A 88 -5.22 -8.69 -0.41
N GLU A 89 -5.38 -9.05 -1.68
CA GLU A 89 -4.41 -9.77 -2.47
C GLU A 89 -3.82 -8.82 -3.52
N LEU A 90 -2.51 -8.77 -3.60
CA LEU A 90 -1.77 -7.93 -4.52
C LEU A 90 -1.06 -8.82 -5.54
N TYR A 91 -1.15 -8.45 -6.79
CA TYR A 91 -0.47 -9.14 -7.87
C TYR A 91 0.45 -8.16 -8.60
N ASN A 92 1.69 -8.56 -8.74
CA ASN A 92 2.65 -7.87 -9.60
C ASN A 92 2.91 -8.75 -10.81
N ASN A 93 2.62 -8.24 -12.00
CA ASN A 93 2.76 -8.95 -13.27
C ASN A 93 4.17 -8.82 -13.87
N ASP A 94 5.15 -8.33 -13.11
CA ASP A 94 6.55 -8.31 -13.54
C ASP A 94 7.05 -9.75 -13.73
N PRO A 95 7.64 -10.11 -14.89
CA PRO A 95 8.04 -11.48 -15.18
C PRO A 95 9.23 -11.98 -14.36
N ILE A 96 9.98 -11.09 -13.72
CA ILE A 96 11.17 -11.42 -12.91
C ILE A 96 10.87 -11.32 -11.42
N MET A 97 10.21 -10.22 -11.01
CA MET A 97 9.97 -9.89 -9.59
C MET A 97 8.49 -9.97 -9.23
N GLY A 98 7.65 -10.46 -10.14
CA GLY A 98 6.22 -10.59 -9.95
C GLY A 98 5.84 -11.72 -9.02
N GLY A 99 4.58 -11.71 -8.60
CA GLY A 99 4.00 -12.73 -7.73
C GLY A 99 2.82 -12.23 -6.93
N LYS A 100 2.25 -13.14 -6.14
CA LYS A 100 1.15 -12.85 -5.23
C LYS A 100 1.69 -12.41 -3.87
N VAL A 101 1.13 -11.35 -3.34
CA VAL A 101 1.38 -10.86 -1.98
C VAL A 101 0.03 -10.72 -1.28
N ILE A 102 -0.07 -11.12 -0.02
CA ILE A 102 -1.29 -10.92 0.78
C ILE A 102 -1.09 -9.82 1.80
N GLY A 103 -2.14 -9.03 2.04
CA GLY A 103 -2.13 -7.93 2.99
C GLY A 103 -3.20 -8.10 4.06
N GLN A 104 -2.83 -7.81 5.32
CA GLN A 104 -3.75 -7.67 6.43
C GLN A 104 -3.64 -6.28 7.03
N VAL A 105 -4.77 -5.63 7.27
CA VAL A 105 -4.87 -4.26 7.78
C VAL A 105 -5.53 -4.28 9.16
N LYS A 106 -4.90 -3.69 10.15
CA LYS A 106 -5.41 -3.63 11.51
C LYS A 106 -5.37 -2.21 12.07
N ARG A 107 -6.54 -1.71 12.45
CA ARG A 107 -6.66 -0.43 13.15
C ARG A 107 -6.50 -0.64 14.65
N TYR A 108 -5.31 -0.35 15.17
CA TYR A 108 -5.02 -0.44 16.59
C TYR A 108 -4.51 0.91 17.14
N LYS A 109 -4.78 1.17 18.44
CA LYS A 109 -4.21 2.31 19.17
C LYS A 109 -2.93 1.93 19.90
N ASN A 110 -2.82 0.69 20.35
CA ASN A 110 -1.69 0.15 21.11
C ASN A 110 -0.79 -0.67 20.20
N ASN A 111 0.46 -0.89 20.62
CA ASN A 111 1.41 -1.70 19.89
C ASN A 111 0.88 -3.11 19.61
N ILE A 112 1.26 -3.64 18.47
CA ILE A 112 0.93 -4.99 18.03
C ILE A 112 1.82 -6.00 18.75
N ASP A 113 1.21 -7.09 19.21
CA ASP A 113 1.89 -8.21 19.84
C ASP A 113 2.12 -9.37 18.86
N ILE A 114 3.13 -10.21 19.16
CA ILE A 114 3.50 -11.38 18.34
C ILE A 114 2.33 -12.32 18.00
N PRO A 115 1.38 -12.64 18.91
CA PRO A 115 0.29 -13.56 18.57
C PRO A 115 -0.45 -13.20 17.29
N LYS A 116 -0.68 -11.89 17.04
CA LYS A 116 -1.35 -11.42 15.83
C LYS A 116 -0.53 -11.67 14.55
N LEU A 117 0.79 -11.51 14.63
CA LEU A 117 1.67 -11.84 13.52
C LEU A 117 1.74 -13.34 13.25
N ARG A 118 1.68 -14.18 14.28
CA ARG A 118 1.65 -15.64 14.14
C ARG A 118 0.35 -16.12 13.48
N GLU A 119 -0.77 -15.52 13.84
CA GLU A 119 -2.05 -15.75 13.16
C GLU A 119 -1.92 -15.47 11.66
N PHE A 120 -1.38 -14.31 11.30
CA PHE A 120 -1.18 -13.91 9.91
C PHE A 120 -0.14 -14.78 9.20
N GLU A 121 0.96 -15.14 9.86
CA GLU A 121 2.00 -16.03 9.32
C GLU A 121 1.43 -17.40 8.98
N SER A 122 0.57 -17.94 9.84
CA SER A 122 -0.11 -19.21 9.57
C SER A 122 -0.97 -19.14 8.29
N VAL A 123 -1.66 -18.01 8.06
CA VAL A 123 -2.43 -17.79 6.84
C VAL A 123 -1.49 -17.66 5.62
N LEU A 124 -0.42 -16.88 5.75
CA LEU A 124 0.59 -16.72 4.70
C LEU A 124 1.17 -18.05 4.26
N ARG A 125 1.57 -18.89 5.23
CA ARG A 125 2.17 -20.22 4.97
C ARG A 125 1.21 -21.17 4.25
N ASN A 126 -0.09 -21.05 4.50
CA ASN A 126 -1.11 -21.87 3.86
C ASN A 126 -1.62 -21.26 2.53
N SER A 127 -1.14 -20.10 2.16
CA SER A 127 -1.46 -19.43 0.89
C SER A 127 -0.39 -19.71 -0.16
N ASP A 128 -0.70 -19.43 -1.41
CA ASP A 128 0.24 -19.42 -2.54
C ASP A 128 1.02 -18.10 -2.68
N ALA A 129 0.95 -17.22 -1.67
CA ALA A 129 1.62 -15.94 -1.68
C ALA A 129 3.10 -16.08 -1.31
N MET A 130 3.95 -15.35 -2.04
CA MET A 130 5.38 -15.31 -1.79
C MET A 130 5.77 -14.43 -0.61
N LYS A 131 4.88 -13.51 -0.20
CA LYS A 131 5.14 -12.53 0.85
C LYS A 131 3.84 -12.05 1.50
N GLY A 132 3.91 -11.73 2.80
CA GLY A 132 2.86 -11.05 3.53
C GLY A 132 3.19 -9.58 3.82
N ILE A 133 2.18 -8.73 3.89
CA ILE A 133 2.28 -7.36 4.38
C ILE A 133 1.30 -7.19 5.53
N PHE A 134 1.82 -6.93 6.73
CA PHE A 134 0.98 -6.62 7.89
C PHE A 134 1.00 -5.11 8.16
N ILE A 135 -0.15 -4.48 8.09
CA ILE A 135 -0.32 -3.04 8.16
C ILE A 135 -1.07 -2.68 9.42
N SER A 136 -0.56 -1.70 10.17
CA SER A 136 -1.23 -1.21 11.37
C SER A 136 -1.16 0.30 11.49
N THR A 137 -2.18 0.89 12.12
CA THR A 137 -2.16 2.31 12.53
C THR A 137 -1.30 2.57 13.77
N SER A 138 -0.78 1.51 14.42
CA SER A 138 0.10 1.58 15.59
C SER A 138 1.52 1.10 15.27
N ASN A 139 2.38 1.06 16.27
CA ASN A 139 3.73 0.53 16.16
C ASN A 139 3.78 -0.97 16.44
N PHE A 140 4.90 -1.58 16.06
CA PHE A 140 5.22 -2.98 16.34
C PHE A 140 6.28 -3.04 17.45
N SER A 141 6.26 -4.13 18.23
CA SER A 141 7.34 -4.41 19.16
C SER A 141 8.58 -4.91 18.42
N SER A 142 9.76 -4.78 19.03
CA SER A 142 11.01 -5.32 18.47
C SER A 142 10.97 -6.84 18.23
N GLN A 143 10.18 -7.55 19.03
CA GLN A 143 9.94 -8.98 18.84
C GLN A 143 9.11 -9.26 17.58
N CYS A 144 8.13 -8.38 17.26
CA CYS A 144 7.36 -8.45 16.02
C CYS A 144 8.24 -8.22 14.80
N GLU A 145 9.12 -7.22 14.86
CA GLU A 145 10.04 -6.89 13.77
C GLU A 145 10.99 -8.07 13.47
N LYS A 146 11.57 -8.68 14.51
CA LYS A 146 12.39 -9.86 14.37
C LYS A 146 11.60 -11.02 13.74
N PHE A 147 10.43 -11.35 14.29
CA PHE A 147 9.58 -12.42 13.77
C PHE A 147 9.20 -12.20 12.31
N ALA A 148 8.81 -10.97 11.94
CA ALA A 148 8.44 -10.64 10.58
C ALA A 148 9.60 -10.82 9.59
N SER A 149 10.82 -10.41 9.97
CA SER A 149 12.02 -10.56 9.13
C SER A 149 12.38 -12.03 8.86
N GLU A 150 12.07 -12.94 9.80
CA GLU A 150 12.31 -14.37 9.68
C GLU A 150 11.22 -15.12 8.87
N ASN A 151 10.07 -14.48 8.62
CA ASN A 151 8.88 -15.17 8.07
C ASN A 151 8.31 -14.51 6.79
N ASN A 152 9.11 -13.80 6.02
CA ASN A 152 8.70 -13.13 4.76
C ASN A 152 7.52 -12.16 4.94
N ILE A 153 7.44 -11.49 6.09
CA ILE A 153 6.41 -10.49 6.39
C ILE A 153 7.04 -9.10 6.39
N SER A 154 6.47 -8.18 5.65
CA SER A 154 6.76 -6.75 5.76
C SER A 154 5.79 -6.10 6.74
N LEU A 155 6.31 -5.24 7.61
CA LEU A 155 5.52 -4.46 8.55
C LEU A 155 5.40 -3.01 8.07
N ILE A 156 4.18 -2.49 8.07
CA ILE A 156 3.90 -1.08 7.81
C ILE A 156 3.21 -0.53 9.05
N ASN A 157 3.94 0.26 9.84
CA ASN A 157 3.38 0.93 11.01
C ASN A 157 2.62 2.21 10.64
N GLY A 158 1.98 2.85 11.61
CA GLY A 158 1.14 4.01 11.37
C GLY A 158 1.88 5.18 10.73
N SER A 159 3.12 5.47 11.15
CA SER A 159 3.93 6.55 10.57
C SER A 159 4.25 6.28 9.11
N LEU A 160 4.72 5.08 8.80
CA LEU A 160 5.05 4.67 7.44
C LEU A 160 3.80 4.61 6.54
N LEU A 161 2.66 4.21 7.10
CA LEU A 161 1.39 4.19 6.38
C LEU A 161 0.94 5.62 5.98
N VAL A 162 1.05 6.58 6.90
CA VAL A 162 0.77 8.01 6.62
C VAL A 162 1.70 8.54 5.53
N ASP A 163 2.99 8.22 5.61
CA ASP A 163 3.98 8.65 4.60
C ASP A 163 3.63 8.09 3.22
N TYR A 164 3.26 6.80 3.13
CA TYR A 164 2.83 6.21 1.88
C TYR A 164 1.53 6.84 1.37
N PHE A 165 0.52 7.00 2.19
CA PHE A 165 -0.73 7.62 1.79
C PHE A 165 -0.50 9.02 1.22
N ASN A 166 0.24 9.87 1.92
CA ASN A 166 0.52 11.23 1.47
C ASN A 166 1.34 11.26 0.17
N ARG A 167 2.32 10.34 0.04
CA ARG A 167 3.12 10.20 -1.19
C ARG A 167 2.28 9.82 -2.41
N TYR A 168 1.26 8.99 -2.21
CA TYR A 168 0.39 8.50 -3.28
C TYR A 168 -0.96 9.22 -3.37
N GLY A 169 -1.04 10.44 -2.84
CA GLY A 169 -2.17 11.36 -3.04
C GLY A 169 -3.37 11.14 -2.12
N ILE A 170 -3.20 10.39 -1.02
CA ILE A 170 -4.22 10.20 0.01
C ILE A 170 -3.80 11.00 1.24
N ASN A 171 -4.35 12.21 1.40
CA ASN A 171 -4.01 13.08 2.53
C ASN A 171 -4.49 12.45 3.85
N SER A 172 -3.57 12.10 4.73
CA SER A 172 -3.88 11.41 5.98
C SER A 172 -2.94 11.77 7.12
N TYR A 173 -3.38 11.53 8.35
CA TYR A 173 -2.60 11.69 9.57
C TYR A 173 -3.09 10.72 10.66
N ILE A 174 -2.31 10.58 11.73
CA ILE A 174 -2.70 9.85 12.94
C ILE A 174 -2.58 10.81 14.13
N LEU A 175 -3.70 11.03 14.82
CA LEU A 175 -3.77 11.83 16.06
C LEU A 175 -4.19 10.91 17.21
N HIS A 176 -3.26 10.64 18.11
CA HIS A 176 -3.56 9.96 19.38
C HIS A 176 -4.19 10.98 20.35
N LYS A 177 -5.46 10.78 20.68
CA LYS A 177 -6.15 11.54 21.74
C LYS A 177 -5.82 10.97 23.10
#